data_cd8c0e03805c6ea59ac89c1ffe38802b
#
_entry.id   cd8c0e03805c6ea59ac89c1ffe38802b
#
_cell.length_a   1.000
_cell.length_b   1.000
_cell.length_c   1.000
_cell.angle_alpha   90.00
_cell.angle_beta   90.00
_cell.angle_gamma   90.00
#
_symmetry.space_group_name_H-M   'P 1'
#
loop_
_entity.id
_entity.type
_entity.pdbx_description
1 polymer ?
#
loop_
_entity_poly.entity_id
_entity_poly.type
_entity_poly.pdbx_seq_one_letter_code
_entity_poly.pdbx_strand_id
1 'polypeptide(L)'
;MKPAVILIGPQLGENIGTVARAMLNFGLEDLRLVNPRHGWDVDRAINASAGADKVVENRKTFTTTAEAIADLGYIVATTARSRDMVKTVLTPEKTAKKIYSHAAEGVKSGLMFGPERTGLDNNDVSICDAICTVPLNPDFSSLNLAQAVLLMSYVWSNYKDETAAEVLLMTDTRPANRGELSGMFTHLENALDEAGFLAPPEKKPAMVRNIRNMLMRTKMTEQDVRTFRGMINSLLRWPRGAKDSEMKARVLAISRGDPDPGDKK
;
A
#
# COMPACT_ATOMS: atom_id res chain seq x y z
N MET A 1 -11.67 18.40 -8.83
CA MET A 1 -12.21 18.85 -7.52
C MET A 1 -12.27 17.67 -6.58
N LYS A 2 -12.04 17.90 -5.28
CA LYS A 2 -12.15 16.87 -4.22
C LYS A 2 -13.59 16.78 -3.75
N PRO A 3 -14.13 15.59 -3.41
CA PRO A 3 -15.50 15.48 -2.88
C PRO A 3 -15.60 16.03 -1.45
N ALA A 4 -16.77 16.55 -1.11
CA ALA A 4 -17.13 16.85 0.26
C ALA A 4 -17.52 15.56 1.01
N VAL A 5 -17.21 15.49 2.30
CA VAL A 5 -17.68 14.43 3.21
C VAL A 5 -18.78 15.03 4.08
N ILE A 6 -19.98 14.46 4.01
CA ILE A 6 -21.18 14.95 4.67
C ILE A 6 -21.61 13.94 5.71
N LEU A 7 -21.61 14.35 6.98
CA LEU A 7 -22.05 13.52 8.10
C LEU A 7 -23.43 13.98 8.57
N ILE A 8 -24.40 13.11 8.49
CA ILE A 8 -25.79 13.37 8.95
C ILE A 8 -25.91 12.95 10.40
N GLY A 9 -26.31 13.85 11.27
CA GLY A 9 -26.56 13.60 12.69
C GLY A 9 -25.43 12.91 13.45
N PRO A 10 -24.14 13.29 13.26
CA PRO A 10 -23.05 12.64 13.98
C PRO A 10 -23.21 12.83 15.50
N GLN A 11 -22.94 11.77 16.26
CA GLN A 11 -23.27 11.72 17.69
C GLN A 11 -22.08 12.04 18.59
N LEU A 12 -20.89 11.59 18.24
CA LEU A 12 -19.70 11.61 19.08
C LEU A 12 -18.59 12.48 18.47
N GLY A 13 -17.98 13.34 19.27
CA GLY A 13 -16.83 14.15 18.85
C GLY A 13 -15.67 13.28 18.38
N GLU A 14 -15.41 12.18 19.06
CA GLU A 14 -14.34 11.24 18.71
C GLU A 14 -14.50 10.65 17.30
N ASN A 15 -15.75 10.38 16.89
CA ASN A 15 -16.02 9.90 15.53
C ASN A 15 -15.79 11.01 14.50
N ILE A 16 -16.19 12.25 14.78
CA ILE A 16 -15.93 13.41 13.92
C ILE A 16 -14.41 13.61 13.75
N GLY A 17 -13.65 13.56 14.83
CA GLY A 17 -12.19 13.68 14.80
C GLY A 17 -11.52 12.55 14.01
N THR A 18 -11.93 11.31 14.23
CA THR A 18 -11.39 10.15 13.48
C THR A 18 -11.76 10.21 11.99
N VAL A 19 -12.95 10.73 11.66
CA VAL A 19 -13.34 11.02 10.27
C VAL A 19 -12.44 12.10 9.67
N ALA A 20 -12.19 13.19 10.38
CA ALA A 20 -11.28 14.25 9.91
C ALA A 20 -9.87 13.71 9.62
N ARG A 21 -9.35 12.84 10.48
CA ARG A 21 -8.09 12.14 10.24
C ARG A 21 -8.14 11.25 9.00
N ALA A 22 -9.19 10.45 8.86
CA ALA A 22 -9.39 9.59 7.69
C ALA A 22 -9.44 10.41 6.37
N MET A 23 -10.12 11.55 6.39
CA MET A 23 -10.19 12.48 5.27
C MET A 23 -8.81 13.04 4.91
N LEU A 24 -8.10 13.56 5.90
CA LEU A 24 -6.80 14.22 5.66
C LEU A 24 -5.72 13.24 5.19
N ASN A 25 -5.75 11.98 5.63
CA ASN A 25 -4.84 10.93 5.12
C ASN A 25 -4.89 10.81 3.59
N PHE A 26 -6.03 11.12 2.98
CA PHE A 26 -6.25 11.07 1.53
C PHE A 26 -6.48 12.45 0.91
N GLY A 27 -6.11 13.51 1.63
CA GLY A 27 -6.15 14.88 1.14
C GLY A 27 -7.54 15.50 1.02
N LEU A 28 -8.58 14.93 1.63
CA LEU A 28 -9.92 15.53 1.71
C LEU A 28 -9.99 16.50 2.88
N GLU A 29 -10.66 17.65 2.68
CA GLU A 29 -10.73 18.72 3.67
C GLU A 29 -12.13 19.33 3.86
N ASP A 30 -13.06 19.18 2.90
CA ASP A 30 -14.43 19.74 3.02
C ASP A 30 -15.31 18.80 3.86
N LEU A 31 -15.28 18.99 5.18
CA LEU A 31 -16.11 18.28 6.14
C LEU A 31 -17.39 19.08 6.40
N ARG A 32 -18.56 18.45 6.21
CA ARG A 32 -19.88 19.03 6.44
C ARG A 32 -20.64 18.22 7.48
N LEU A 33 -21.09 18.89 8.54
CA LEU A 33 -21.92 18.29 9.60
C LEU A 33 -23.35 18.79 9.45
N VAL A 34 -24.30 17.87 9.34
CA VAL A 34 -25.71 18.21 9.30
C VAL A 34 -26.34 17.81 10.63
N ASN A 35 -26.95 18.75 11.32
CA ASN A 35 -27.64 18.55 12.60
C ASN A 35 -26.85 17.63 13.56
N PRO A 36 -25.57 17.95 13.87
CA PRO A 36 -24.81 17.18 14.83
C PRO A 36 -25.49 17.21 16.20
N ARG A 37 -25.31 16.18 17.01
CA ARG A 37 -25.86 16.13 18.36
C ARG A 37 -25.53 17.41 19.12
N HIS A 38 -26.55 18.01 19.72
CA HIS A 38 -26.34 19.23 20.52
C HIS A 38 -25.31 18.99 21.64
N GLY A 39 -24.33 19.90 21.77
CA GLY A 39 -23.28 19.79 22.78
C GLY A 39 -22.26 18.65 22.51
N TRP A 40 -22.08 18.24 21.27
CA TRP A 40 -20.97 17.35 20.94
C TRP A 40 -19.63 18.03 21.25
N ASP A 41 -18.66 17.25 21.74
CA ASP A 41 -17.41 17.73 22.29
C ASP A 41 -16.38 17.99 21.19
N VAL A 42 -16.08 19.27 20.95
CA VAL A 42 -15.10 19.72 19.93
C VAL A 42 -13.68 19.35 20.35
N ASP A 43 -13.34 19.44 21.65
CA ASP A 43 -11.99 19.12 22.14
C ASP A 43 -11.70 17.64 21.98
N ARG A 44 -12.70 16.79 22.21
CA ARG A 44 -12.57 15.36 21.93
C ARG A 44 -12.39 15.08 20.43
N ALA A 45 -13.05 15.84 19.56
CA ALA A 45 -12.85 15.70 18.12
C ALA A 45 -11.43 16.10 17.70
N ILE A 46 -10.91 17.21 18.23
CA ILE A 46 -9.54 17.66 17.97
C ILE A 46 -8.55 16.60 18.47
N ASN A 47 -8.70 16.11 19.71
CA ASN A 47 -7.84 15.07 20.26
C ASN A 47 -7.87 13.76 19.41
N ALA A 48 -9.04 13.36 18.94
CA ALA A 48 -9.20 12.18 18.12
C ALA A 48 -8.73 12.38 16.67
N SER A 49 -8.59 13.61 16.20
CA SER A 49 -8.11 13.95 14.86
C SER A 49 -6.61 13.66 14.67
N ALA A 50 -5.85 13.61 15.78
CA ALA A 50 -4.42 13.26 15.79
C ALA A 50 -3.60 14.02 14.74
N GLY A 51 -3.77 15.35 14.69
CA GLY A 51 -3.07 16.26 13.76
C GLY A 51 -3.87 16.65 12.51
N ALA A 52 -5.11 16.19 12.38
CA ALA A 52 -6.04 16.66 11.34
C ALA A 52 -6.95 17.78 11.83
N ASP A 53 -6.51 18.56 12.80
CA ASP A 53 -7.27 19.61 13.49
C ASP A 53 -7.87 20.61 12.51
N LYS A 54 -7.13 20.99 11.49
CA LYS A 54 -7.58 21.91 10.45
C LYS A 54 -8.88 21.46 9.77
N VAL A 55 -9.14 20.16 9.64
CA VAL A 55 -10.39 19.65 9.03
C VAL A 55 -11.55 19.82 9.99
N VAL A 56 -11.31 19.58 11.30
CA VAL A 56 -12.31 19.80 12.35
C VAL A 56 -12.62 21.29 12.51
N GLU A 57 -11.60 22.15 12.51
CA GLU A 57 -11.73 23.59 12.66
C GLU A 57 -12.46 24.25 11.49
N ASN A 58 -12.13 23.85 10.25
CA ASN A 58 -12.73 24.38 9.03
C ASN A 58 -14.04 23.69 8.63
N ARG A 59 -14.58 22.81 9.46
CA ARG A 59 -15.86 22.16 9.20
C ARG A 59 -16.98 23.15 9.00
N LYS A 60 -17.91 22.82 8.14
CA LYS A 60 -19.16 23.55 7.96
C LYS A 60 -20.28 22.83 8.69
N THR A 61 -21.10 23.57 9.41
CA THR A 61 -22.26 22.99 10.13
C THR A 61 -23.53 23.54 9.54
N PHE A 62 -24.49 22.68 9.27
CA PHE A 62 -25.76 22.97 8.65
C PHE A 62 -26.91 22.42 9.48
N THR A 63 -28.08 23.06 9.39
CA THR A 63 -29.28 22.59 10.07
C THR A 63 -29.98 21.48 9.29
N THR A 64 -29.91 21.55 7.95
CA THR A 64 -30.61 20.62 7.06
C THR A 64 -29.66 20.01 6.03
N THR A 65 -30.01 18.82 5.56
CA THR A 65 -29.27 18.15 4.47
C THR A 65 -29.33 18.99 3.18
N ALA A 66 -30.45 19.59 2.88
CA ALA A 66 -30.62 20.45 1.70
C ALA A 66 -29.63 21.63 1.67
N GLU A 67 -29.43 22.30 2.80
CA GLU A 67 -28.42 23.38 2.92
C GLU A 67 -27.00 22.85 2.71
N ALA A 68 -26.71 21.69 3.28
CA ALA A 68 -25.37 21.10 3.21
C ALA A 68 -24.95 20.67 1.80
N ILE A 69 -25.90 20.43 0.90
CA ILE A 69 -25.64 19.95 -0.46
C ILE A 69 -25.94 21.00 -1.55
N ALA A 70 -26.40 22.18 -1.19
CA ALA A 70 -26.92 23.18 -2.14
C ALA A 70 -25.93 23.60 -3.24
N ASP A 71 -24.63 23.54 -2.99
CA ASP A 71 -23.56 23.87 -3.94
C ASP A 71 -22.95 22.61 -4.66
N LEU A 72 -23.53 21.41 -4.44
CA LEU A 72 -23.08 20.17 -5.01
C LEU A 72 -23.99 19.75 -6.17
N GLY A 73 -23.41 19.19 -7.22
CA GLY A 73 -24.14 18.72 -8.39
C GLY A 73 -24.20 17.20 -8.52
N TYR A 74 -23.49 16.45 -7.66
CA TYR A 74 -23.55 15.00 -7.63
C TYR A 74 -23.30 14.48 -6.22
N ILE A 75 -24.25 13.70 -5.67
CA ILE A 75 -24.21 13.23 -4.28
C ILE A 75 -24.43 11.72 -4.23
N VAL A 76 -23.59 11.04 -3.45
CA VAL A 76 -23.67 9.58 -3.27
C VAL A 76 -23.92 9.27 -1.80
N ALA A 77 -25.02 8.57 -1.52
CA ALA A 77 -25.34 8.05 -0.19
C ALA A 77 -24.53 6.77 0.08
N THR A 78 -23.78 6.70 1.18
CA THR A 78 -23.05 5.49 1.58
C THR A 78 -23.89 4.71 2.60
N THR A 79 -24.37 3.53 2.22
CA THR A 79 -25.22 2.69 3.08
C THR A 79 -25.05 1.20 2.76
N ALA A 80 -25.07 0.37 3.81
CA ALA A 80 -25.10 -1.08 3.68
C ALA A 80 -26.53 -1.65 3.60
N ARG A 81 -27.57 -0.81 3.85
CA ARG A 81 -28.95 -1.28 3.89
C ARG A 81 -29.57 -1.26 2.51
N SER A 82 -30.26 -2.35 2.15
CA SER A 82 -31.20 -2.36 1.03
C SER A 82 -32.31 -1.34 1.27
N ARG A 83 -32.72 -0.63 0.22
CA ARG A 83 -33.77 0.39 0.26
C ARG A 83 -34.80 0.08 -0.80
N ASP A 84 -36.06 0.27 -0.45
CA ASP A 84 -37.20 0.13 -1.40
C ASP A 84 -37.29 1.38 -2.31
N MET A 85 -36.21 1.69 -2.99
CA MET A 85 -36.10 2.84 -3.89
C MET A 85 -35.42 2.43 -5.20
N VAL A 86 -35.90 2.94 -6.31
CA VAL A 86 -35.25 2.79 -7.60
C VAL A 86 -34.09 3.78 -7.69
N LYS A 87 -32.90 3.35 -7.32
CA LYS A 87 -31.65 4.12 -7.33
C LYS A 87 -30.53 3.29 -7.92
N THR A 88 -29.59 3.97 -8.58
CA THR A 88 -28.37 3.31 -9.03
C THR A 88 -27.52 2.95 -7.82
N VAL A 89 -27.19 1.67 -7.66
CA VAL A 89 -26.25 1.19 -6.65
C VAL A 89 -24.88 1.01 -7.26
N LEU A 90 -23.86 1.55 -6.63
CA LEU A 90 -22.48 1.59 -7.08
C LEU A 90 -21.57 0.88 -6.08
N THR A 91 -20.47 0.29 -6.57
CA THR A 91 -19.34 -0.10 -5.73
C THR A 91 -18.49 1.13 -5.38
N PRO A 92 -17.61 1.07 -4.36
CA PRO A 92 -16.68 2.14 -4.04
C PRO A 92 -15.84 2.62 -5.24
N GLU A 93 -15.31 1.69 -6.04
CA GLU A 93 -14.48 1.98 -7.22
C GLU A 93 -15.29 2.71 -8.30
N LYS A 94 -16.53 2.26 -8.52
CA LYS A 94 -17.41 2.91 -9.50
C LYS A 94 -17.84 4.30 -9.03
N THR A 95 -18.01 4.48 -7.72
CA THR A 95 -18.28 5.78 -7.09
C THR A 95 -17.11 6.73 -7.29
N ALA A 96 -15.89 6.29 -6.99
CA ALA A 96 -14.66 7.08 -7.22
C ALA A 96 -14.56 7.52 -8.70
N LYS A 97 -14.75 6.57 -9.64
CA LYS A 97 -14.72 6.87 -11.07
C LYS A 97 -15.73 7.95 -11.46
N LYS A 98 -16.96 7.89 -10.95
CA LYS A 98 -18.00 8.91 -11.23
C LYS A 98 -17.64 10.26 -10.65
N ILE A 99 -17.16 10.31 -9.41
CA ILE A 99 -16.71 11.55 -8.77
C ILE A 99 -15.59 12.22 -9.59
N TYR A 100 -14.63 11.45 -10.08
CA TYR A 100 -13.57 11.99 -10.96
C TYR A 100 -14.12 12.47 -12.31
N SER A 101 -15.09 11.78 -12.91
CA SER A 101 -15.75 12.22 -14.14
C SER A 101 -16.45 13.56 -13.95
N HIS A 102 -17.26 13.69 -12.90
CA HIS A 102 -17.95 14.95 -12.57
C HIS A 102 -16.97 16.07 -12.24
N ALA A 103 -15.89 15.78 -11.53
CA ALA A 103 -14.85 16.75 -11.23
C ALA A 103 -14.16 17.30 -12.50
N ALA A 104 -13.99 16.45 -13.53
CA ALA A 104 -13.46 16.86 -14.85
C ALA A 104 -14.43 17.78 -15.60
N GLU A 105 -15.73 17.64 -15.36
CA GLU A 105 -16.80 18.49 -15.91
C GLU A 105 -17.07 19.75 -15.09
N GLY A 106 -16.27 19.99 -14.02
CA GLY A 106 -16.44 21.12 -13.12
C GLY A 106 -17.56 20.96 -12.09
N VAL A 107 -18.15 19.76 -11.97
CA VAL A 107 -19.23 19.45 -11.03
C VAL A 107 -18.65 19.04 -9.68
N LYS A 108 -19.07 19.72 -8.61
CA LYS A 108 -18.72 19.36 -7.23
C LYS A 108 -19.52 18.14 -6.78
N SER A 109 -18.86 17.22 -6.09
CA SER A 109 -19.49 15.99 -5.59
C SER A 109 -19.42 15.88 -4.07
N GLY A 110 -20.33 15.11 -3.47
CA GLY A 110 -20.37 14.80 -2.04
C GLY A 110 -20.58 13.32 -1.78
N LEU A 111 -19.94 12.84 -0.71
CA LEU A 111 -20.15 11.52 -0.10
C LEU A 111 -20.92 11.71 1.20
N MET A 112 -22.10 11.14 1.30
CA MET A 112 -23.01 11.28 2.46
C MET A 112 -22.98 10.03 3.31
N PHE A 113 -22.82 10.22 4.63
CA PHE A 113 -22.78 9.16 5.64
C PHE A 113 -23.79 9.47 6.75
N GLY A 114 -24.51 8.46 7.19
CA GLY A 114 -25.53 8.59 8.22
C GLY A 114 -25.01 8.44 9.65
N PRO A 115 -25.91 8.65 10.62
CA PRO A 115 -25.59 8.41 12.03
C PRO A 115 -25.15 6.97 12.30
N GLU A 116 -24.25 6.81 13.27
CA GLU A 116 -23.58 5.53 13.58
C GLU A 116 -24.58 4.40 13.90
N ARG A 117 -25.68 4.70 14.56
CA ARG A 117 -26.67 3.70 15.01
C ARG A 117 -27.70 3.32 13.94
N THR A 118 -28.15 4.30 13.16
CA THR A 118 -29.31 4.13 12.29
C THR A 118 -28.93 4.15 10.80
N GLY A 119 -27.78 4.70 10.46
CA GLY A 119 -27.43 5.02 9.07
C GLY A 119 -28.30 6.13 8.48
N LEU A 120 -28.17 6.40 7.20
CA LEU A 120 -29.02 7.37 6.48
C LEU A 120 -30.48 6.93 6.52
N ASP A 121 -31.40 7.87 6.59
CA ASP A 121 -32.82 7.60 6.43
C ASP A 121 -33.25 7.64 4.95
N ASN A 122 -34.53 7.36 4.68
CA ASN A 122 -35.03 7.35 3.31
C ASN A 122 -35.10 8.75 2.68
N ASN A 123 -35.30 9.79 3.49
CA ASN A 123 -35.35 11.17 2.98
C ASN A 123 -33.95 11.59 2.52
N ASP A 124 -32.92 11.32 3.33
CA ASP A 124 -31.51 11.60 2.97
C ASP A 124 -31.10 10.84 1.70
N VAL A 125 -31.46 9.55 1.60
CA VAL A 125 -31.14 8.74 0.41
C VAL A 125 -31.91 9.23 -0.82
N SER A 126 -33.15 9.71 -0.65
CA SER A 126 -34.00 10.12 -1.77
C SER A 126 -33.41 11.30 -2.56
N ILE A 127 -32.73 12.22 -1.91
CA ILE A 127 -32.12 13.39 -2.50
C ILE A 127 -30.70 13.14 -3.10
N CYS A 128 -30.15 11.95 -2.91
CA CYS A 128 -28.87 11.57 -3.52
C CYS A 128 -29.06 11.04 -4.95
N ASP A 129 -28.05 11.18 -5.80
CA ASP A 129 -28.07 10.69 -7.18
C ASP A 129 -27.86 9.17 -7.26
N ALA A 130 -27.09 8.62 -6.34
CA ALA A 130 -26.76 7.19 -6.29
C ALA A 130 -26.52 6.72 -4.85
N ILE A 131 -26.52 5.40 -4.70
CA ILE A 131 -26.16 4.71 -3.47
C ILE A 131 -24.79 4.03 -3.69
N CYS A 132 -23.87 4.18 -2.75
CA CYS A 132 -22.65 3.39 -2.69
C CYS A 132 -22.82 2.30 -1.62
N THR A 133 -22.67 1.05 -2.01
CA THR A 133 -22.65 -0.08 -1.07
C THR A 133 -21.27 -0.72 -1.08
N VAL A 134 -20.64 -0.76 0.09
CA VAL A 134 -19.38 -1.48 0.29
C VAL A 134 -19.69 -2.97 0.40
N PRO A 135 -19.05 -3.84 -0.40
CA PRO A 135 -19.18 -5.28 -0.24
C PRO A 135 -18.57 -5.72 1.09
N LEU A 136 -19.40 -6.12 2.04
CA LEU A 136 -18.99 -6.57 3.36
C LEU A 136 -19.45 -8.01 3.59
N ASN A 137 -18.98 -8.63 4.69
CA ASN A 137 -19.49 -9.91 5.13
C ASN A 137 -21.02 -9.78 5.39
N PRO A 138 -21.88 -10.58 4.75
CA PRO A 138 -23.32 -10.51 4.93
C PRO A 138 -23.76 -10.68 6.39
N ASP A 139 -23.03 -11.49 7.16
CA ASP A 139 -23.32 -11.76 8.57
C ASP A 139 -22.84 -10.63 9.50
N PHE A 140 -21.98 -9.73 9.00
CA PHE A 140 -21.44 -8.60 9.75
C PHE A 140 -21.17 -7.40 8.83
N SER A 141 -22.23 -6.70 8.45
CA SER A 141 -22.19 -5.60 7.47
C SER A 141 -22.11 -4.20 8.09
N SER A 142 -21.91 -4.10 9.41
CA SER A 142 -21.80 -2.80 10.09
C SER A 142 -20.34 -2.31 10.09
N LEU A 143 -20.11 -1.09 9.58
CA LEU A 143 -18.86 -0.35 9.71
C LEU A 143 -19.02 0.80 10.68
N ASN A 144 -17.98 1.07 11.45
CA ASN A 144 -17.86 2.35 12.15
C ASN A 144 -17.84 3.50 11.14
N LEU A 145 -18.39 4.67 11.50
CA LEU A 145 -18.49 5.83 10.63
C LEU A 145 -17.12 6.23 10.04
N ALA A 146 -16.09 6.33 10.88
CA ALA A 146 -14.75 6.71 10.42
C ALA A 146 -14.11 5.65 9.53
N GLN A 147 -14.38 4.36 9.77
CA GLN A 147 -13.92 3.28 8.88
C GLN A 147 -14.58 3.36 7.49
N ALA A 148 -15.88 3.66 7.45
CA ALA A 148 -16.57 3.85 6.17
C ALA A 148 -15.99 5.04 5.38
N VAL A 149 -15.74 6.17 6.05
CA VAL A 149 -15.10 7.34 5.44
C VAL A 149 -13.67 7.03 5.00
N LEU A 150 -12.89 6.32 5.82
CA LEU A 150 -11.53 5.91 5.48
C LEU A 150 -11.49 5.08 4.19
N LEU A 151 -12.35 4.06 4.10
CA LEU A 151 -12.45 3.19 2.94
C LEU A 151 -12.81 3.96 1.67
N MET A 152 -13.83 4.83 1.74
CA MET A 152 -14.24 5.63 0.58
C MET A 152 -13.19 6.63 0.17
N SER A 153 -12.49 7.26 1.12
CA SER A 153 -11.39 8.19 0.86
C SER A 153 -10.20 7.50 0.23
N TYR A 154 -9.84 6.30 0.71
CA TYR A 154 -8.79 5.46 0.14
C TYR A 154 -9.10 5.09 -1.32
N VAL A 155 -10.28 4.52 -1.57
CA VAL A 155 -10.67 4.12 -2.93
C VAL A 155 -10.72 5.32 -3.87
N TRP A 156 -11.19 6.47 -3.38
CA TRP A 156 -11.19 7.70 -4.17
C TRP A 156 -9.77 8.17 -4.51
N SER A 157 -8.86 8.20 -3.55
CA SER A 157 -7.47 8.66 -3.79
C SER A 157 -6.72 7.74 -4.74
N ASN A 158 -6.92 6.42 -4.61
CA ASN A 158 -6.24 5.42 -5.43
C ASN A 158 -6.73 5.36 -6.88
N TYR A 159 -7.87 5.96 -7.21
CA TYR A 159 -8.40 5.91 -8.57
C TYR A 159 -7.46 6.52 -9.62
N LYS A 160 -6.63 7.48 -9.23
CA LYS A 160 -5.60 8.11 -10.08
C LYS A 160 -4.20 8.00 -9.48
N ASP A 161 -4.02 7.09 -8.54
CA ASP A 161 -2.70 6.86 -7.97
C ASP A 161 -1.82 6.10 -8.97
N GLU A 162 -0.71 6.72 -9.33
CA GLU A 162 0.30 6.17 -10.24
C GLU A 162 1.50 5.58 -9.47
N THR A 163 1.38 5.43 -8.15
CA THR A 163 2.43 4.82 -7.33
C THR A 163 2.71 3.40 -7.82
N ALA A 164 3.97 3.09 -8.07
CA ALA A 164 4.37 1.77 -8.53
C ALA A 164 3.95 0.70 -7.51
N ALA A 165 3.29 -0.36 -8.00
CA ALA A 165 2.81 -1.45 -7.15
C ALA A 165 3.94 -2.19 -6.44
N GLU A 166 5.15 -2.17 -7.00
CA GLU A 166 6.35 -2.78 -6.45
C GLU A 166 7.57 -1.92 -6.77
N VAL A 167 8.36 -1.61 -5.77
CA VAL A 167 9.62 -0.87 -5.90
C VAL A 167 10.71 -1.58 -5.12
N LEU A 168 11.79 -1.96 -5.81
CA LEU A 168 13.02 -2.39 -5.15
C LEU A 168 13.78 -1.14 -4.68
N LEU A 169 13.84 -0.92 -3.36
CA LEU A 169 14.57 0.21 -2.79
C LEU A 169 16.09 -0.03 -2.95
N MET A 170 16.72 0.83 -3.73
CA MET A 170 18.17 0.82 -3.98
C MET A 170 18.75 2.13 -3.47
N THR A 171 19.31 2.14 -2.24
CA THR A 171 19.91 3.35 -1.66
C THR A 171 21.27 3.67 -2.27
N ASP A 172 22.19 2.68 -2.27
CA ASP A 172 23.58 2.87 -2.68
C ASP A 172 23.99 1.91 -3.81
N THR A 173 23.03 1.38 -4.56
CA THR A 173 23.27 0.45 -5.67
C THR A 173 22.34 0.75 -6.85
N ARG A 174 22.61 0.12 -7.97
CA ARG A 174 21.81 0.21 -9.20
C ARG A 174 21.70 -1.16 -9.86
N PRO A 175 20.75 -1.37 -10.77
CA PRO A 175 20.74 -2.59 -11.57
C PRO A 175 22.10 -2.79 -12.27
N ALA A 176 22.60 -4.01 -12.25
CA ALA A 176 23.81 -4.37 -12.95
C ALA A 176 23.64 -4.22 -14.46
N ASN A 177 24.63 -3.62 -15.11
CA ASN A 177 24.64 -3.52 -16.56
C ASN A 177 25.09 -4.85 -17.22
N ARG A 178 24.91 -4.94 -18.55
CA ARG A 178 25.23 -6.17 -19.28
C ARG A 178 26.71 -6.53 -19.25
N GLY A 179 27.61 -5.55 -19.21
CA GLY A 179 29.05 -5.78 -19.11
C GLY A 179 29.44 -6.39 -17.76
N GLU A 180 28.87 -5.87 -16.67
CA GLU A 180 29.09 -6.36 -15.30
C GLU A 180 28.59 -7.83 -15.15
N LEU A 181 27.39 -8.11 -15.63
CA LEU A 181 26.83 -9.48 -15.64
C LEU A 181 27.68 -10.43 -16.49
N SER A 182 28.08 -10.01 -17.70
CA SER A 182 28.92 -10.82 -18.57
C SER A 182 30.28 -11.13 -17.93
N GLY A 183 30.91 -10.12 -17.31
CA GLY A 183 32.18 -10.32 -16.60
C GLY A 183 32.05 -11.26 -15.40
N MET A 184 30.92 -11.21 -14.67
CA MET A 184 30.61 -12.13 -13.59
C MET A 184 30.39 -13.57 -14.12
N PHE A 185 29.64 -13.73 -15.20
CA PHE A 185 29.43 -15.05 -15.81
C PHE A 185 30.72 -15.69 -16.27
N THR A 186 31.57 -14.95 -17.00
CA THR A 186 32.87 -15.43 -17.43
C THR A 186 33.73 -15.87 -16.23
N HIS A 187 33.74 -15.09 -15.14
CA HIS A 187 34.47 -15.42 -13.93
C HIS A 187 33.94 -16.71 -13.28
N LEU A 188 32.62 -16.87 -13.15
CA LEU A 188 31.98 -18.04 -12.59
C LEU A 188 32.22 -19.29 -13.46
N GLU A 189 32.06 -19.16 -14.78
CA GLU A 189 32.21 -20.24 -15.75
C GLU A 189 33.65 -20.79 -15.75
N ASN A 190 34.64 -19.91 -15.70
CA ASN A 190 36.05 -20.31 -15.61
C ASN A 190 36.32 -21.05 -14.30
N ALA A 191 35.81 -20.53 -13.17
CA ALA A 191 35.96 -21.18 -11.87
C ALA A 191 35.31 -22.57 -11.81
N LEU A 192 34.12 -22.71 -12.41
CA LEU A 192 33.39 -23.98 -12.48
C LEU A 192 34.07 -24.99 -13.42
N ASP A 193 34.67 -24.51 -14.52
CA ASP A 193 35.42 -25.35 -15.46
C ASP A 193 36.69 -25.90 -14.79
N GLU A 194 37.49 -25.04 -14.16
CA GLU A 194 38.64 -25.43 -13.36
C GLU A 194 38.32 -26.42 -12.22
N ALA A 195 37.12 -26.28 -11.64
CA ALA A 195 36.62 -27.19 -10.62
C ALA A 195 36.14 -28.55 -11.16
N GLY A 196 36.04 -28.70 -12.51
CA GLY A 196 35.51 -29.90 -13.16
C GLY A 196 33.99 -30.03 -13.15
N PHE A 197 33.28 -28.98 -12.71
CA PHE A 197 31.80 -28.99 -12.67
C PHE A 197 31.16 -29.02 -14.06
N LEU A 198 31.81 -28.43 -15.07
CA LEU A 198 31.29 -28.35 -16.43
C LEU A 198 31.64 -29.58 -17.31
N ALA A 199 32.08 -30.66 -16.72
CA ALA A 199 32.36 -31.95 -17.39
C ALA A 199 31.08 -32.80 -17.55
N PRO A 200 30.93 -33.60 -18.60
CA PRO A 200 31.83 -33.74 -19.75
C PRO A 200 31.64 -32.61 -20.78
N PRO A 201 32.60 -32.36 -21.67
CA PRO A 201 32.59 -31.20 -22.62
C PRO A 201 31.31 -31.05 -23.45
N GLU A 202 30.66 -32.15 -23.82
CA GLU A 202 29.47 -32.18 -24.63
C GLU A 202 28.28 -31.50 -23.90
N LYS A 203 28.25 -31.56 -22.57
CA LYS A 203 27.20 -30.97 -21.72
C LYS A 203 27.46 -29.51 -21.35
N LYS A 204 28.72 -29.07 -21.43
CA LYS A 204 29.15 -27.72 -21.01
C LYS A 204 28.28 -26.60 -21.59
N PRO A 205 27.95 -26.55 -22.91
CA PRO A 205 27.16 -25.47 -23.47
C PRO A 205 25.76 -25.36 -22.87
N ALA A 206 25.14 -26.51 -22.56
CA ALA A 206 23.80 -26.54 -21.92
C ALA A 206 23.87 -26.12 -20.46
N MET A 207 24.88 -26.56 -19.72
CA MET A 207 25.10 -26.19 -18.31
C MET A 207 25.34 -24.69 -18.16
N VAL A 208 26.19 -24.09 -19.00
CA VAL A 208 26.45 -22.66 -19.03
C VAL A 208 25.17 -21.86 -19.29
N ARG A 209 24.35 -22.27 -20.28
CA ARG A 209 23.06 -21.61 -20.53
C ARG A 209 22.14 -21.70 -19.34
N ASN A 210 22.07 -22.82 -18.66
CA ASN A 210 21.22 -23.00 -17.49
C ASN A 210 21.67 -22.12 -16.31
N ILE A 211 22.99 -22.02 -16.04
CA ILE A 211 23.56 -21.15 -15.01
C ILE A 211 23.22 -19.70 -15.33
N ARG A 212 23.48 -19.24 -16.55
CA ARG A 212 23.15 -17.86 -16.97
C ARG A 212 21.65 -17.58 -16.81
N ASN A 213 20.79 -18.46 -17.27
CA ASN A 213 19.34 -18.32 -17.15
C ASN A 213 18.89 -18.26 -15.66
N MET A 214 19.47 -19.07 -14.80
CA MET A 214 19.20 -19.08 -13.37
C MET A 214 19.53 -17.72 -12.75
N LEU A 215 20.73 -17.22 -12.99
CA LEU A 215 21.20 -15.95 -12.42
C LEU A 215 20.51 -14.73 -13.06
N MET A 216 20.17 -14.78 -14.34
CA MET A 216 19.44 -13.69 -15.00
C MET A 216 18.05 -13.43 -14.43
N ARG A 217 17.41 -14.44 -13.82
CA ARG A 217 16.10 -14.26 -13.17
C ARG A 217 16.17 -13.48 -11.86
N THR A 218 17.35 -13.34 -11.25
CA THR A 218 17.53 -12.66 -9.97
C THR A 218 17.55 -11.13 -10.09
N LYS A 219 17.62 -10.58 -11.30
CA LYS A 219 17.70 -9.12 -11.56
C LYS A 219 18.77 -8.43 -10.69
N MET A 220 19.98 -8.99 -10.69
CA MET A 220 21.09 -8.56 -9.84
C MET A 220 21.40 -7.07 -9.94
N THR A 221 21.73 -6.48 -8.80
CA THR A 221 22.33 -5.15 -8.68
C THR A 221 23.84 -5.21 -8.89
N GLU A 222 24.48 -4.06 -9.08
CA GLU A 222 25.95 -3.95 -9.18
C GLU A 222 26.62 -4.47 -7.90
N GLN A 223 26.01 -4.21 -6.74
CA GLN A 223 26.49 -4.73 -5.45
C GLN A 223 26.42 -6.26 -5.39
N ASP A 224 25.33 -6.87 -5.89
CA ASP A 224 25.19 -8.33 -5.94
C ASP A 224 26.30 -8.95 -6.80
N VAL A 225 26.57 -8.36 -7.96
CA VAL A 225 27.66 -8.78 -8.86
C VAL A 225 29.02 -8.72 -8.16
N ARG A 226 29.31 -7.63 -7.46
CA ARG A 226 30.56 -7.49 -6.67
C ARG A 226 30.66 -8.56 -5.58
N THR A 227 29.58 -8.74 -4.81
CA THR A 227 29.50 -9.73 -3.73
C THR A 227 29.70 -11.14 -4.28
N PHE A 228 28.99 -11.46 -5.38
CA PHE A 228 29.09 -12.77 -6.00
C PHE A 228 30.49 -13.09 -6.53
N ARG A 229 31.16 -12.12 -7.16
CA ARG A 229 32.56 -12.24 -7.59
C ARG A 229 33.51 -12.39 -6.41
N GLY A 230 33.24 -11.73 -5.28
CA GLY A 230 33.97 -11.90 -4.02
C GLY A 230 33.85 -13.34 -3.48
N MET A 231 32.65 -13.91 -3.48
CA MET A 231 32.42 -15.31 -3.09
C MET A 231 33.20 -16.27 -3.99
N ILE A 232 33.15 -16.10 -5.32
CA ILE A 232 33.92 -16.94 -6.25
C ILE A 232 35.42 -16.88 -5.91
N ASN A 233 35.97 -15.67 -5.73
CA ASN A 233 37.37 -15.50 -5.39
C ASN A 233 37.74 -16.18 -4.06
N SER A 234 36.87 -16.11 -3.07
CA SER A 234 37.09 -16.75 -1.77
C SER A 234 37.10 -18.27 -1.91
N LEU A 235 36.18 -18.84 -2.69
CA LEU A 235 36.11 -20.27 -2.96
C LEU A 235 37.33 -20.78 -3.75
N LEU A 236 37.83 -20.01 -4.71
CA LEU A 236 39.03 -20.34 -5.48
C LEU A 236 40.33 -20.32 -4.63
N ARG A 237 40.39 -19.44 -3.64
CA ARG A 237 41.52 -19.34 -2.71
C ARG A 237 41.50 -20.43 -1.60
N TRP A 238 40.37 -21.11 -1.46
CA TRP A 238 40.23 -22.15 -0.46
C TRP A 238 41.23 -23.28 -0.73
N PRO A 239 42.07 -23.72 0.25
CA PRO A 239 43.13 -24.71 0.03
C PRO A 239 42.57 -26.04 -0.47
N ARG A 240 42.79 -26.34 -1.73
CA ARG A 240 42.49 -27.67 -2.30
C ARG A 240 43.53 -28.63 -1.73
N GLY A 241 43.16 -29.37 -0.67
CA GLY A 241 44.05 -30.39 -0.10
C GLY A 241 44.26 -30.38 1.41
N ALA A 242 43.56 -29.53 2.16
CA ALA A 242 43.48 -29.73 3.59
C ALA A 242 42.77 -31.08 3.83
N LYS A 243 43.43 -32.04 4.56
CA LYS A 243 42.79 -33.30 4.92
C LYS A 243 41.46 -33.00 5.59
N ASP A 244 40.44 -33.78 5.28
CA ASP A 244 39.03 -33.57 5.74
C ASP A 244 38.93 -33.31 7.26
N SER A 245 39.85 -33.80 8.04
CA SER A 245 39.97 -33.61 9.50
C SER A 245 40.39 -32.18 9.91
N GLU A 246 41.34 -31.57 9.20
CA GLU A 246 41.80 -30.20 9.48
C GLU A 246 40.76 -29.18 9.06
N MET A 247 40.09 -29.41 7.93
CA MET A 247 39.02 -28.56 7.46
C MET A 247 37.81 -28.58 8.43
N LYS A 248 37.39 -29.75 8.88
CA LYS A 248 36.34 -29.90 9.89
C LYS A 248 36.70 -29.19 11.20
N ALA A 249 37.96 -29.26 11.64
CA ALA A 249 38.44 -28.59 12.85
C ALA A 249 38.39 -27.05 12.70
N ARG A 250 38.81 -26.50 11.57
CA ARG A 250 38.74 -25.04 11.28
C ARG A 250 37.31 -24.52 11.22
N VAL A 251 36.43 -25.20 10.50
CA VAL A 251 35.00 -24.82 10.41
C VAL A 251 34.34 -24.89 11.80
N LEU A 252 34.67 -25.86 12.60
CA LEU A 252 34.14 -26.03 13.97
C LEU A 252 34.65 -24.93 14.91
N ALA A 253 35.93 -24.56 14.82
CA ALA A 253 36.50 -23.44 15.59
C ALA A 253 35.85 -22.12 15.26
N ILE A 254 35.73 -21.76 13.95
CA ILE A 254 35.08 -20.52 13.48
C ILE A 254 33.61 -20.49 13.91
N SER A 255 32.88 -21.62 13.82
CA SER A 255 31.46 -21.66 14.22
C SER A 255 31.24 -21.50 15.74
N ARG A 256 32.27 -21.70 16.55
CA ARG A 256 32.28 -21.53 18.02
C ARG A 256 32.80 -20.15 18.45
N GLY A 257 33.27 -19.33 17.51
CA GLY A 257 33.93 -18.07 17.80
C GLY A 257 35.38 -18.19 18.30
N ASP A 258 35.99 -19.36 18.12
CA ASP A 258 37.37 -19.58 18.46
C ASP A 258 38.31 -19.03 17.37
N PRO A 259 39.56 -18.61 17.70
CA PRO A 259 40.52 -18.16 16.71
C PRO A 259 40.84 -19.26 15.72
N ASP A 260 41.01 -18.92 14.43
CA ASP A 260 41.36 -19.87 13.37
C ASP A 260 42.66 -20.57 13.68
N PRO A 261 42.68 -21.93 13.81
CA PRO A 261 43.91 -22.68 14.08
C PRO A 261 45.00 -22.53 13.00
N GLY A 262 44.66 -21.93 11.81
CA GLY A 262 45.60 -21.61 10.74
C GLY A 262 46.35 -20.28 10.90
N ASP A 263 45.97 -19.41 11.82
CA ASP A 263 46.59 -18.09 12.07
C ASP A 263 47.81 -18.11 13.02
N LYS A 264 48.31 -19.27 13.33
CA LYS A 264 49.59 -19.37 14.06
C LYS A 264 50.75 -19.20 13.07
N LYS A 265 51.19 -17.96 12.88
CA LYS A 265 52.55 -17.59 12.52
C LYS A 265 53.12 -16.67 13.60
#